data_db76d4a5b47cc7c75d8a11c891b00bd8
#
_entry.id   db76d4a5b47cc7c75d8a11c891b00bd8
#
_cell.length_a   1.000
_cell.length_b   1.000
_cell.length_c   1.000
_cell.angle_alpha   90.00
_cell.angle_beta   90.00
_cell.angle_gamma   90.00
#
_symmetry.space_group_name_H-M   'P 1'
#
loop_
_entity.id
_entity.type
_entity.pdbx_description
1 polymer ?
#
loop_
_entity_poly.entity_id
_entity_poly.type
_entity_poly.pdbx_seq_one_letter_code
_entity_poly.pdbx_strand_id
1 'polypeptide(L)'
;MFFLAALVWDFQRRRSYYNRLLCLLAQLDEKTLLAEIAERPSFLDARIISDILRQNDKYLNDQIAEMQKQTWDYRDFVDTWVHEIKTPITSARLIVENEKNLTTLKIDDELRKIDALVELALYYARSGDVEKDFKVEPTTMQALVGAALKTYSKAIIQAGGQIRMEGLEVAVCADSKSCAFVIGQIISNAIKYRQENFCLTFTVGMEKNGVLLNIHDNGIGIDAADLARVFDKGFTGENGRRFPKSTGIGLYLCKRLCSKMNMDIAIKSQKGQGTTVVLYFPTESLLKDLLIKVKP
;
A
#
# COMPACT_ATOMS: atom_id res chain seq x y z
N MET A 1 -62.46 -7.03 26.79
CA MET A 1 -62.14 -7.10 25.33
C MET A 1 -61.26 -5.94 24.91
N PHE A 2 -61.57 -4.68 25.21
CA PHE A 2 -60.75 -3.49 24.86
C PHE A 2 -59.34 -3.51 25.44
N PHE A 3 -59.15 -3.97 26.65
CA PHE A 3 -57.82 -4.01 27.30
C PHE A 3 -56.84 -4.94 26.59
N LEU A 4 -57.29 -6.15 26.22
CA LEU A 4 -56.49 -7.12 25.44
C LEU A 4 -56.13 -6.57 24.04
N ALA A 5 -57.06 -5.91 23.36
CA ALA A 5 -56.82 -5.29 22.07
C ALA A 5 -55.74 -4.17 22.16
N ALA A 6 -55.79 -3.35 23.21
CA ALA A 6 -54.81 -2.30 23.45
C ALA A 6 -53.40 -2.89 23.74
N LEU A 7 -53.29 -3.98 24.50
CA LEU A 7 -52.01 -4.66 24.76
C LEU A 7 -51.42 -5.27 23.48
N VAL A 8 -52.24 -5.94 22.67
CA VAL A 8 -51.83 -6.51 21.38
C VAL A 8 -51.33 -5.42 20.42
N TRP A 9 -52.07 -4.30 20.37
CA TRP A 9 -51.68 -3.14 19.54
C TRP A 9 -50.37 -2.53 19.97
N ASP A 10 -50.15 -2.32 21.28
CA ASP A 10 -48.88 -1.77 21.83
C ASP A 10 -47.71 -2.74 21.56
N PHE A 11 -47.93 -4.04 21.74
CA PHE A 11 -46.94 -5.07 21.43
C PHE A 11 -46.57 -5.08 19.95
N GLN A 12 -47.55 -5.06 19.04
CA GLN A 12 -47.28 -5.03 17.59
C GLN A 12 -46.55 -3.77 17.17
N ARG A 13 -46.89 -2.60 17.74
CA ARG A 13 -46.25 -1.34 17.48
C ARG A 13 -44.74 -1.36 17.90
N ARG A 14 -44.45 -1.87 19.09
CA ARG A 14 -43.10 -2.03 19.61
C ARG A 14 -42.29 -3.02 18.75
N ARG A 15 -42.86 -4.16 18.45
CA ARG A 15 -42.25 -5.17 17.59
C ARG A 15 -41.92 -4.62 16.18
N SER A 16 -42.81 -3.88 15.59
CA SER A 16 -42.62 -3.27 14.27
C SER A 16 -41.46 -2.25 14.29
N TYR A 17 -41.38 -1.43 15.33
CA TYR A 17 -40.29 -0.47 15.49
C TYR A 17 -38.91 -1.17 15.59
N TYR A 18 -38.76 -2.14 16.48
CA TYR A 18 -37.48 -2.85 16.65
C TYR A 18 -37.09 -3.67 15.43
N ASN A 19 -38.07 -4.29 14.73
CA ASN A 19 -37.77 -4.99 13.48
C ASN A 19 -37.28 -4.03 12.39
N ARG A 20 -37.85 -2.82 12.27
CA ARG A 20 -37.33 -1.81 11.33
C ARG A 20 -35.91 -1.37 11.69
N LEU A 21 -35.63 -1.14 12.97
CA LEU A 21 -34.28 -0.77 13.45
C LEU A 21 -33.25 -1.85 13.11
N LEU A 22 -33.57 -3.12 13.32
CA LEU A 22 -32.68 -4.24 12.95
C LEU A 22 -32.49 -4.36 11.43
N CYS A 23 -33.55 -4.11 10.65
CA CYS A 23 -33.45 -4.09 9.19
C CYS A 23 -32.53 -2.96 8.69
N LEU A 24 -32.67 -1.75 9.24
CA LEU A 24 -31.79 -0.61 8.95
C LEU A 24 -30.34 -0.93 9.31
N LEU A 25 -30.11 -1.48 10.50
CA LEU A 25 -28.76 -1.88 10.94
C LEU A 25 -28.13 -2.90 10.00
N ALA A 26 -28.91 -3.83 9.44
CA ALA A 26 -28.40 -4.82 8.49
C ALA A 26 -28.03 -4.22 7.13
N GLN A 27 -28.73 -3.16 6.69
CA GLN A 27 -28.55 -2.53 5.38
C GLN A 27 -27.49 -1.43 5.36
N LEU A 28 -27.16 -0.83 6.52
CA LEU A 28 -26.16 0.23 6.62
C LEU A 28 -24.74 -0.31 6.51
N ASP A 29 -23.95 0.30 5.65
CA ASP A 29 -22.51 0.06 5.58
C ASP A 29 -21.81 0.68 6.82
N GLU A 30 -22.15 1.93 7.13
CA GLU A 30 -21.65 2.64 8.32
C GLU A 30 -22.64 2.53 9.48
N LYS A 31 -22.36 1.64 10.43
CA LYS A 31 -23.24 1.33 11.56
C LYS A 31 -23.42 2.51 12.53
N THR A 32 -22.48 3.44 12.56
CA THR A 32 -22.53 4.65 13.40
C THR A 32 -23.58 5.67 12.95
N LEU A 33 -24.18 5.52 11.78
CA LEU A 33 -25.27 6.36 11.28
C LEU A 33 -26.67 5.88 11.72
N LEU A 34 -26.75 4.74 12.42
CA LEU A 34 -28.03 4.14 12.78
C LEU A 34 -28.93 5.08 13.57
N ALA A 35 -28.40 5.77 14.55
CA ALA A 35 -29.19 6.67 15.42
C ALA A 35 -29.61 7.96 14.73
N GLU A 36 -28.94 8.37 13.64
CA GLU A 36 -29.33 9.54 12.85
C GLU A 36 -30.47 9.23 11.88
N ILE A 37 -30.42 8.04 11.25
CA ILE A 37 -31.36 7.60 10.21
C ILE A 37 -32.64 7.02 10.85
N ALA A 38 -32.53 6.45 12.06
CA ALA A 38 -33.67 5.82 12.73
C ALA A 38 -34.75 6.84 13.12
N GLU A 39 -36.02 6.51 12.83
CA GLU A 39 -37.17 7.30 13.25
C GLU A 39 -37.22 7.48 14.78
N ARG A 40 -37.59 8.65 15.24
CA ARG A 40 -37.77 8.92 16.67
C ARG A 40 -38.93 8.11 17.22
N PRO A 41 -38.71 7.27 18.23
CA PRO A 41 -39.77 6.42 18.78
C PRO A 41 -40.75 7.22 19.63
N SER A 42 -41.99 6.77 19.67
CA SER A 42 -43.06 7.42 20.42
C SER A 42 -43.29 6.86 21.84
N PHE A 43 -42.57 5.78 22.21
CA PHE A 43 -42.72 5.12 23.53
C PHE A 43 -41.39 5.21 24.32
N LEU A 44 -41.49 5.19 25.65
CA LEU A 44 -40.43 5.58 26.56
C LEU A 44 -39.16 4.72 26.40
N ASP A 45 -39.31 3.38 26.39
CA ASP A 45 -38.20 2.45 26.33
C ASP A 45 -37.34 2.67 25.09
N ALA A 46 -38.00 2.82 23.93
CA ALA A 46 -37.25 3.05 22.70
C ALA A 46 -36.65 4.45 22.61
N ARG A 47 -37.23 5.46 23.28
CA ARG A 47 -36.59 6.78 23.39
C ARG A 47 -35.29 6.69 24.19
N ILE A 48 -35.29 6.00 25.31
CA ILE A 48 -34.10 5.79 26.13
C ILE A 48 -33.02 5.08 25.31
N ILE A 49 -33.38 4.00 24.60
CA ILE A 49 -32.45 3.26 23.74
C ILE A 49 -31.92 4.17 22.61
N SER A 50 -32.80 4.95 21.96
CA SER A 50 -32.40 5.88 20.90
C SER A 50 -31.43 6.97 21.42
N ASP A 51 -31.66 7.49 22.62
CA ASP A 51 -30.77 8.48 23.21
C ASP A 51 -29.42 7.89 23.61
N ILE A 52 -29.39 6.67 24.14
CA ILE A 52 -28.15 5.92 24.41
C ILE A 52 -27.37 5.69 23.11
N LEU A 53 -28.02 5.21 22.05
CA LEU A 53 -27.39 4.99 20.76
C LEU A 53 -26.80 6.29 20.20
N ARG A 54 -27.53 7.38 20.22
CA ARG A 54 -27.03 8.70 19.75
C ARG A 54 -25.81 9.19 20.52
N GLN A 55 -25.82 9.03 21.84
CA GLN A 55 -24.66 9.40 22.64
C GLN A 55 -23.45 8.53 22.33
N ASN A 56 -23.66 7.22 22.15
CA ASN A 56 -22.61 6.28 21.80
C ASN A 56 -22.05 6.54 20.39
N ASP A 57 -22.95 6.75 19.41
CA ASP A 57 -22.54 7.04 18.02
C ASP A 57 -21.76 8.36 17.95
N LYS A 58 -22.23 9.40 18.68
CA LYS A 58 -21.48 10.66 18.77
C LYS A 58 -20.08 10.44 19.36
N TYR A 59 -19.98 9.71 20.47
CA TYR A 59 -18.70 9.42 21.10
C TYR A 59 -17.77 8.66 20.15
N LEU A 60 -18.27 7.64 19.44
CA LEU A 60 -17.49 6.87 18.48
C LEU A 60 -17.03 7.73 17.30
N ASN A 61 -17.91 8.58 16.76
CA ASN A 61 -17.57 9.47 15.66
C ASN A 61 -16.51 10.51 16.09
N ASP A 62 -16.62 11.06 17.31
CA ASP A 62 -15.62 11.97 17.86
C ASP A 62 -14.26 11.26 18.03
N GLN A 63 -14.22 9.99 18.48
CA GLN A 63 -12.99 9.19 18.57
C GLN A 63 -12.40 8.88 17.19
N ILE A 64 -13.23 8.53 16.21
CA ILE A 64 -12.79 8.27 14.83
C ILE A 64 -12.19 9.56 14.24
N ALA A 65 -12.85 10.69 14.40
CA ALA A 65 -12.37 11.99 13.91
C ALA A 65 -11.01 12.37 14.53
N GLU A 66 -10.85 12.15 15.84
CA GLU A 66 -9.59 12.42 16.54
C GLU A 66 -8.47 11.50 16.05
N MET A 67 -8.74 10.18 15.88
CA MET A 67 -7.77 9.24 15.33
C MET A 67 -7.37 9.59 13.89
N GLN A 68 -8.33 10.01 13.07
CA GLN A 68 -8.05 10.48 11.71
C GLN A 68 -7.16 11.71 11.73
N LYS A 69 -7.48 12.70 12.58
CA LYS A 69 -6.66 13.91 12.75
C LYS A 69 -5.23 13.57 13.16
N GLN A 70 -5.04 12.74 14.19
CA GLN A 70 -3.70 12.31 14.62
C GLN A 70 -2.93 11.62 13.50
N THR A 71 -3.60 10.82 12.67
CA THR A 71 -3.00 10.17 11.51
C THR A 71 -2.55 11.19 10.46
N TRP A 72 -3.35 12.23 10.21
CA TRP A 72 -3.00 13.34 9.33
C TRP A 72 -1.81 14.15 9.85
N ASP A 73 -1.86 14.55 11.12
CA ASP A 73 -0.79 15.32 11.77
C ASP A 73 0.54 14.55 11.74
N TYR A 74 0.50 13.22 11.97
CA TYR A 74 1.68 12.36 11.86
C TYR A 74 2.25 12.31 10.44
N ARG A 75 1.40 12.26 9.42
CA ARG A 75 1.84 12.24 8.01
C ARG A 75 2.48 13.55 7.61
N ASP A 76 1.82 14.67 7.91
CA ASP A 76 2.34 16.02 7.62
C ASP A 76 3.69 16.24 8.29
N PHE A 77 3.83 15.79 9.54
CA PHE A 77 5.12 15.78 10.24
C PHE A 77 6.17 14.96 9.49
N VAL A 78 5.86 13.72 9.07
CA VAL A 78 6.82 12.86 8.34
C VAL A 78 7.18 13.47 6.98
N ASP A 79 6.22 14.02 6.24
CA ASP A 79 6.47 14.68 4.95
C ASP A 79 7.43 15.87 5.12
N THR A 80 7.18 16.74 6.09
CA THR A 80 8.04 17.87 6.43
C THR A 80 9.43 17.39 6.83
N TRP A 81 9.52 16.42 7.72
CA TRP A 81 10.78 15.86 8.20
C TRP A 81 11.61 15.23 7.09
N VAL A 82 10.98 14.52 6.15
CA VAL A 82 11.66 13.96 4.97
C VAL A 82 12.24 15.05 4.09
N HIS A 83 11.51 16.15 3.87
CA HIS A 83 12.04 17.28 3.10
C HIS A 83 13.25 17.93 3.77
N GLU A 84 13.20 18.11 5.09
CA GLU A 84 14.31 18.67 5.86
C GLU A 84 15.56 17.78 5.85
N ILE A 85 15.41 16.46 5.86
CA ILE A 85 16.54 15.51 5.79
C ILE A 85 17.10 15.40 4.36
N LYS A 86 16.27 15.46 3.33
CA LYS A 86 16.74 15.40 1.93
C LYS A 86 17.66 16.56 1.57
N THR A 87 17.45 17.72 2.16
CA THR A 87 18.27 18.92 1.92
C THR A 87 19.74 18.69 2.30
N PRO A 88 20.11 18.31 3.53
CA PRO A 88 21.51 18.05 3.92
C PRO A 88 22.10 16.84 3.18
N ILE A 89 21.30 15.81 2.87
CA ILE A 89 21.77 14.68 2.05
C ILE A 89 22.20 15.16 0.67
N THR A 90 21.37 15.99 0.01
CA THR A 90 21.68 16.56 -1.30
C THR A 90 22.93 17.44 -1.25
N SER A 91 23.04 18.29 -0.22
CA SER A 91 24.22 19.13 -0.02
C SER A 91 25.49 18.30 0.19
N ALA A 92 25.43 17.25 1.01
CA ALA A 92 26.57 16.34 1.22
C ALA A 92 26.96 15.62 -0.08
N ARG A 93 26.00 15.21 -0.90
CA ARG A 93 26.29 14.58 -2.21
C ARG A 93 26.95 15.54 -3.17
N LEU A 94 26.54 16.81 -3.22
CA LEU A 94 27.20 17.83 -4.04
C LEU A 94 28.67 18.04 -3.62
N ILE A 95 28.94 18.04 -2.30
CA ILE A 95 30.33 18.12 -1.80
C ILE A 95 31.13 16.91 -2.28
N VAL A 96 30.57 15.71 -2.15
CA VAL A 96 31.20 14.44 -2.61
C VAL A 96 31.43 14.43 -4.13
N GLU A 97 30.51 15.01 -4.93
CA GLU A 97 30.69 15.12 -6.39
C GLU A 97 31.82 16.06 -6.81
N ASN A 98 32.07 17.10 -6.01
CA ASN A 98 33.14 18.06 -6.28
C ASN A 98 34.55 17.50 -5.93
N GLU A 99 34.62 16.59 -4.95
CA GLU A 99 35.89 16.00 -4.50
C GLU A 99 35.88 14.47 -4.61
N LYS A 100 36.06 13.94 -5.82
CA LYS A 100 36.01 12.49 -6.07
C LYS A 100 37.29 11.79 -5.66
N ASN A 101 37.24 11.02 -4.59
CA ASN A 101 38.29 10.10 -4.15
C ASN A 101 37.64 8.80 -3.58
N LEU A 102 38.49 7.81 -3.21
CA LEU A 102 37.99 6.53 -2.67
C LEU A 102 37.16 6.69 -1.40
N THR A 103 37.45 7.69 -0.57
CA THR A 103 36.69 7.95 0.67
C THR A 103 35.36 8.58 0.36
N THR A 104 35.30 9.58 -0.53
CA THR A 104 34.08 10.27 -0.90
C THR A 104 33.13 9.34 -1.68
N LEU A 105 33.62 8.40 -2.47
CA LEU A 105 32.80 7.36 -3.10
C LEU A 105 32.09 6.46 -2.07
N LYS A 106 32.78 6.07 -0.98
CA LYS A 106 32.18 5.31 0.11
C LYS A 106 31.13 6.14 0.86
N ILE A 107 31.36 7.43 1.04
CA ILE A 107 30.38 8.34 1.64
C ILE A 107 29.14 8.46 0.75
N ASP A 108 29.28 8.61 -0.57
CA ASP A 108 28.13 8.62 -1.51
C ASP A 108 27.27 7.35 -1.39
N ASP A 109 27.91 6.20 -1.26
CA ASP A 109 27.20 4.94 -1.09
C ASP A 109 26.41 4.88 0.24
N GLU A 110 26.92 5.42 1.34
CA GLU A 110 26.17 5.51 2.60
C GLU A 110 25.05 6.57 2.53
N LEU A 111 25.29 7.71 1.88
CA LEU A 111 24.24 8.72 1.65
C LEU A 111 23.07 8.17 0.82
N ARG A 112 23.35 7.34 -0.20
CA ARG A 112 22.31 6.65 -0.96
C ARG A 112 21.49 5.67 -0.11
N LYS A 113 22.13 4.97 0.83
CA LYS A 113 21.42 4.08 1.77
C LYS A 113 20.52 4.88 2.71
N ILE A 114 20.99 6.03 3.21
CA ILE A 114 20.18 6.92 4.05
C ILE A 114 18.97 7.43 3.24
N ASP A 115 19.16 7.90 2.02
CA ASP A 115 18.11 8.39 1.14
C ASP A 115 17.03 7.30 0.89
N ALA A 116 17.47 6.06 0.62
CA ALA A 116 16.55 4.92 0.46
C ALA A 116 15.75 4.59 1.74
N LEU A 117 16.35 4.74 2.93
CA LEU A 117 15.64 4.54 4.20
C LEU A 117 14.64 5.67 4.48
N VAL A 118 14.98 6.90 4.13
CA VAL A 118 14.08 8.06 4.23
C VAL A 118 12.87 7.89 3.29
N GLU A 119 13.12 7.48 2.04
CA GLU A 119 12.03 7.13 1.09
C GLU A 119 11.13 6.01 1.65
N LEU A 120 11.73 4.96 2.20
CA LEU A 120 10.97 3.86 2.81
C LEU A 120 10.08 4.35 3.96
N ALA A 121 10.60 5.24 4.83
CA ALA A 121 9.84 5.82 5.93
C ALA A 121 8.68 6.69 5.43
N LEU A 122 8.92 7.49 4.38
CA LEU A 122 7.91 8.32 3.73
C LEU A 122 6.74 7.47 3.18
N TYR A 123 7.07 6.45 2.37
CA TYR A 123 6.04 5.56 1.83
C TYR A 123 5.32 4.76 2.91
N TYR A 124 6.02 4.39 3.99
CA TYR A 124 5.40 3.73 5.13
C TYR A 124 4.38 4.64 5.82
N ALA A 125 4.70 5.91 6.08
CA ALA A 125 3.78 6.88 6.66
C ALA A 125 2.56 7.12 5.76
N ARG A 126 2.78 7.28 4.44
CA ARG A 126 1.73 7.47 3.44
C ARG A 126 0.89 6.22 3.18
N SER A 127 1.38 5.03 3.48
CA SER A 127 0.66 3.77 3.30
C SER A 127 -0.47 3.55 4.32
N GLY A 128 -0.76 4.45 5.26
CA GLY A 128 -1.94 4.48 6.12
C GLY A 128 -3.26 4.66 5.35
N ASP A 129 -4.43 4.71 6.02
CA ASP A 129 -5.75 4.44 5.44
C ASP A 129 -6.39 5.48 4.50
N VAL A 130 -5.68 6.46 3.96
CA VAL A 130 -6.31 7.46 3.08
C VAL A 130 -6.03 7.14 1.61
N GLU A 131 -7.06 6.71 0.88
CA GLU A 131 -7.05 6.41 -0.57
C GLU A 131 -6.85 7.65 -1.47
N LYS A 132 -6.83 8.86 -0.90
CA LYS A 132 -6.86 10.12 -1.66
C LYS A 132 -5.51 10.58 -2.23
N ASP A 133 -4.40 9.92 -1.87
CA ASP A 133 -3.06 10.41 -2.21
C ASP A 133 -2.46 9.82 -3.50
N PHE A 134 -3.15 8.89 -4.16
CA PHE A 134 -2.63 8.27 -5.38
C PHE A 134 -3.13 8.99 -6.63
N LYS A 135 -2.17 9.46 -7.44
CA LYS A 135 -2.47 10.09 -8.74
C LYS A 135 -2.40 9.05 -9.85
N VAL A 136 -3.49 8.33 -10.06
CA VAL A 136 -3.59 7.33 -11.12
C VAL A 136 -3.78 8.03 -12.47
N GLU A 137 -2.80 7.87 -13.36
CA GLU A 137 -2.79 8.48 -14.71
C GLU A 137 -2.40 7.43 -15.76
N PRO A 138 -2.83 7.60 -17.02
CA PRO A 138 -2.33 6.78 -18.12
C PRO A 138 -0.82 6.91 -18.27
N THR A 139 -0.12 5.78 -18.34
CA THR A 139 1.32 5.70 -18.52
C THR A 139 1.66 4.43 -19.29
N THR A 140 2.95 4.21 -19.60
CA THR A 140 3.40 2.97 -20.24
C THR A 140 4.21 2.13 -19.25
N MET A 141 4.16 0.80 -19.40
CA MET A 141 4.98 -0.09 -18.59
C MET A 141 6.47 0.23 -18.74
N GLN A 142 6.89 0.61 -19.93
CA GLN A 142 8.26 1.04 -20.23
C GLN A 142 8.66 2.28 -19.40
N ALA A 143 7.76 3.26 -19.25
CA ALA A 143 8.04 4.46 -18.46
C ALA A 143 8.19 4.13 -16.98
N LEU A 144 7.33 3.26 -16.42
CA LEU A 144 7.39 2.83 -15.03
C LEU A 144 8.70 2.07 -14.72
N VAL A 145 9.02 1.07 -15.54
CA VAL A 145 10.26 0.28 -15.39
C VAL A 145 11.49 1.17 -15.61
N GLY A 146 11.46 2.05 -16.62
CA GLY A 146 12.54 2.98 -16.94
C GLY A 146 12.86 3.95 -15.78
N ALA A 147 11.83 4.48 -15.12
CA ALA A 147 11.99 5.36 -13.95
C ALA A 147 12.71 4.64 -12.79
N ALA A 148 12.30 3.39 -12.49
CA ALA A 148 12.95 2.58 -11.47
C ALA A 148 14.39 2.21 -11.85
N LEU A 149 14.62 1.75 -13.07
CA LEU A 149 15.97 1.40 -13.56
C LEU A 149 16.92 2.59 -13.53
N LYS A 150 16.44 3.80 -13.87
CA LYS A 150 17.25 5.03 -13.79
C LYS A 150 17.79 5.26 -12.38
N THR A 151 16.96 5.06 -11.37
CA THR A 151 17.34 5.23 -9.95
C THR A 151 18.41 4.22 -9.51
N TYR A 152 18.31 2.97 -9.97
CA TYR A 152 19.23 1.88 -9.59
C TYR A 152 20.35 1.61 -10.60
N SER A 153 20.48 2.41 -11.66
CA SER A 153 21.42 2.18 -12.76
C SER A 153 22.88 1.99 -12.29
N LYS A 154 23.36 2.88 -11.41
CA LYS A 154 24.72 2.79 -10.87
C LYS A 154 24.94 1.47 -10.11
N ALA A 155 23.98 1.07 -9.27
CA ALA A 155 24.06 -0.16 -8.48
C ALA A 155 24.03 -1.42 -9.36
N ILE A 156 23.22 -1.42 -10.44
CA ILE A 156 23.16 -2.50 -11.41
C ILE A 156 24.49 -2.64 -12.16
N ILE A 157 25.08 -1.53 -12.63
CA ILE A 157 26.37 -1.50 -13.31
C ILE A 157 27.48 -2.01 -12.38
N GLN A 158 27.52 -1.54 -11.13
CA GLN A 158 28.48 -2.01 -10.12
C GLN A 158 28.34 -3.50 -9.79
N ALA A 159 27.11 -4.02 -9.88
CA ALA A 159 26.84 -5.45 -9.72
C ALA A 159 27.18 -6.30 -10.96
N GLY A 160 27.63 -5.70 -12.08
CA GLY A 160 27.83 -6.39 -13.36
C GLY A 160 26.53 -6.91 -13.96
N GLY A 161 25.41 -6.26 -13.65
CA GLY A 161 24.08 -6.74 -13.99
C GLY A 161 23.72 -6.54 -15.46
N GLN A 162 23.08 -7.53 -16.05
CA GLN A 162 22.42 -7.46 -17.37
C GLN A 162 20.93 -7.20 -17.19
N ILE A 163 20.36 -6.41 -18.12
CA ILE A 163 18.93 -6.11 -18.14
C ILE A 163 18.35 -6.64 -19.45
N ARG A 164 17.24 -7.38 -19.37
CA ARG A 164 16.44 -7.80 -20.51
C ARG A 164 15.03 -7.26 -20.36
N MET A 165 14.46 -6.72 -21.42
CA MET A 165 13.12 -6.13 -21.43
C MET A 165 12.37 -6.62 -22.67
N GLU A 166 11.16 -7.15 -22.48
CA GLU A 166 10.34 -7.71 -23.52
C GLU A 166 8.88 -7.27 -23.36
N GLY A 167 8.27 -6.70 -24.40
CA GLY A 167 6.86 -6.37 -24.47
C GLY A 167 6.40 -5.21 -23.57
N LEU A 168 7.29 -4.28 -23.20
CA LEU A 168 6.97 -3.18 -22.26
C LEU A 168 6.18 -2.00 -22.89
N GLU A 169 5.83 -2.04 -24.16
CA GLU A 169 5.12 -0.96 -24.88
C GLU A 169 3.60 -0.96 -24.62
N VAL A 170 3.18 -1.43 -23.45
CA VAL A 170 1.78 -1.55 -23.08
C VAL A 170 1.38 -0.38 -22.19
N ALA A 171 0.21 0.23 -22.49
CA ALA A 171 -0.37 1.28 -21.68
C ALA A 171 -1.07 0.69 -20.45
N VAL A 172 -0.90 1.35 -19.31
CA VAL A 172 -1.54 1.04 -18.02
C VAL A 172 -1.96 2.32 -17.32
N CYS A 173 -2.91 2.23 -16.38
CA CYS A 173 -3.26 3.32 -15.48
C CYS A 173 -2.64 3.06 -14.12
N ALA A 174 -1.77 3.96 -13.65
CA ALA A 174 -1.07 3.78 -12.39
C ALA A 174 -0.58 5.11 -11.80
N ASP A 175 -0.33 5.13 -10.49
CA ASP A 175 0.48 6.18 -9.87
C ASP A 175 1.97 5.90 -10.15
N SER A 176 2.54 6.68 -11.06
CA SER A 176 3.90 6.46 -11.56
C SER A 176 4.97 6.50 -10.47
N LYS A 177 4.79 7.33 -9.43
CA LYS A 177 5.77 7.45 -8.34
C LYS A 177 5.74 6.22 -7.44
N SER A 178 4.57 5.79 -7.03
CA SER A 178 4.40 4.60 -6.18
C SER A 178 4.80 3.32 -6.91
N CYS A 179 4.46 3.20 -8.21
CA CYS A 179 4.89 2.07 -9.01
C CYS A 179 6.41 2.03 -9.20
N ALA A 180 7.06 3.18 -9.48
CA ALA A 180 8.51 3.26 -9.57
C ALA A 180 9.20 2.88 -8.25
N PHE A 181 8.61 3.25 -7.11
CA PHE A 181 9.08 2.82 -5.79
C PHE A 181 8.93 1.30 -5.60
N VAL A 182 7.77 0.72 -5.91
CA VAL A 182 7.53 -0.74 -5.79
C VAL A 182 8.52 -1.51 -6.67
N ILE A 183 8.65 -1.16 -7.94
CA ILE A 183 9.59 -1.77 -8.88
C ILE A 183 11.03 -1.58 -8.36
N GLY A 184 11.37 -0.40 -7.85
CA GLY A 184 12.66 -0.09 -7.26
C GLY A 184 13.02 -0.97 -6.06
N GLN A 185 12.06 -1.26 -5.17
CA GLN A 185 12.26 -2.17 -4.05
C GLN A 185 12.53 -3.62 -4.52
N ILE A 186 11.87 -4.06 -5.59
CA ILE A 186 12.12 -5.38 -6.20
C ILE A 186 13.53 -5.42 -6.81
N ILE A 187 13.93 -4.39 -7.56
CA ILE A 187 15.28 -4.26 -8.12
C ILE A 187 16.35 -4.26 -7.01
N SER A 188 16.10 -3.50 -5.94
CA SER A 188 17.00 -3.44 -4.77
C SER A 188 17.20 -4.81 -4.13
N ASN A 189 16.12 -5.58 -3.98
CA ASN A 189 16.20 -6.95 -3.48
C ASN A 189 16.97 -7.85 -4.44
N ALA A 190 16.73 -7.78 -5.73
CA ALA A 190 17.44 -8.55 -6.74
C ALA A 190 18.95 -8.27 -6.72
N ILE A 191 19.35 -7.00 -6.61
CA ILE A 191 20.78 -6.61 -6.47
C ILE A 191 21.37 -7.17 -5.17
N LYS A 192 20.62 -7.10 -4.06
CA LYS A 192 21.07 -7.55 -2.74
C LYS A 192 21.30 -9.06 -2.67
N TYR A 193 20.41 -9.83 -3.27
CA TYR A 193 20.39 -11.29 -3.22
C TYR A 193 20.92 -11.93 -4.50
N ARG A 194 21.71 -11.19 -5.29
CA ARG A 194 22.27 -11.66 -6.55
C ARG A 194 23.28 -12.78 -6.38
N GLN A 195 23.44 -13.54 -7.44
CA GLN A 195 24.55 -14.46 -7.65
C GLN A 195 25.51 -13.91 -8.73
N GLU A 196 26.51 -14.71 -9.10
CA GLU A 196 27.36 -14.42 -10.26
C GLU A 196 26.54 -14.34 -11.54
N ASN A 197 26.97 -13.51 -12.51
CA ASN A 197 26.26 -13.24 -13.77
C ASN A 197 24.83 -12.72 -13.56
N PHE A 198 24.70 -11.75 -12.64
CA PHE A 198 23.42 -11.15 -12.29
C PHE A 198 22.65 -10.66 -13.52
N CYS A 199 21.41 -11.14 -13.68
CA CYS A 199 20.52 -10.78 -14.76
C CYS A 199 19.12 -10.43 -14.21
N LEU A 200 18.55 -9.34 -14.70
CA LEU A 200 17.21 -8.89 -14.40
C LEU A 200 16.39 -8.86 -15.68
N THR A 201 15.28 -9.59 -15.69
CA THR A 201 14.40 -9.72 -16.86
C THR A 201 13.03 -9.15 -16.53
N PHE A 202 12.55 -8.24 -17.38
CA PHE A 202 11.20 -7.65 -17.30
C PHE A 202 10.41 -8.15 -18.50
N THR A 203 9.27 -8.81 -18.25
CA THR A 203 8.37 -9.28 -19.30
C THR A 203 6.94 -8.87 -18.98
N VAL A 204 6.17 -8.56 -20.02
CA VAL A 204 4.77 -8.24 -19.90
C VAL A 204 3.91 -9.39 -20.39
N GLY A 205 2.92 -9.77 -19.59
CA GLY A 205 1.87 -10.71 -19.96
C GLY A 205 0.52 -10.00 -20.02
N MET A 206 -0.35 -10.46 -20.92
CA MET A 206 -1.72 -9.94 -21.01
C MET A 206 -2.68 -10.94 -20.39
N GLU A 207 -3.58 -10.45 -19.54
CA GLU A 207 -4.71 -11.21 -19.01
C GLU A 207 -6.04 -10.59 -19.43
N LYS A 208 -7.14 -11.33 -19.27
CA LYS A 208 -8.48 -10.88 -19.69
C LYS A 208 -8.86 -9.52 -19.09
N ASN A 209 -8.43 -9.25 -17.86
CA ASN A 209 -8.85 -8.08 -17.09
C ASN A 209 -7.66 -7.21 -16.63
N GLY A 210 -6.47 -7.41 -17.18
CA GLY A 210 -5.31 -6.63 -16.74
C GLY A 210 -4.00 -6.99 -17.43
N VAL A 211 -2.96 -6.35 -16.99
CA VAL A 211 -1.60 -6.49 -17.49
C VAL A 211 -0.72 -7.00 -16.35
N LEU A 212 0.10 -8.02 -16.62
CA LEU A 212 1.09 -8.55 -15.70
C LEU A 212 2.46 -8.00 -16.05
N LEU A 213 3.17 -7.43 -15.07
CA LEU A 213 4.61 -7.21 -15.17
C LEU A 213 5.32 -8.28 -14.35
N ASN A 214 6.08 -9.14 -15.02
CA ASN A 214 6.96 -10.10 -14.39
C ASN A 214 8.36 -9.52 -14.30
N ILE A 215 8.93 -9.50 -13.08
CA ILE A 215 10.29 -9.07 -12.79
C ILE A 215 11.04 -10.29 -12.26
N HIS A 216 11.92 -10.83 -13.07
CA HIS A 216 12.68 -12.05 -12.75
C HIS A 216 14.15 -11.71 -12.51
N ASP A 217 14.70 -12.17 -11.40
CA ASP A 217 16.12 -12.20 -11.11
C ASP A 217 16.64 -13.64 -11.05
N ASN A 218 17.89 -13.83 -11.42
CA ASN A 218 18.60 -15.10 -11.33
C ASN A 218 19.41 -15.24 -10.01
N GLY A 219 18.92 -14.64 -8.93
CA GLY A 219 19.60 -14.62 -7.62
C GLY A 219 19.49 -15.93 -6.85
N ILE A 220 19.83 -15.89 -5.56
CA ILE A 220 19.86 -17.08 -4.67
C ILE A 220 18.48 -17.72 -4.43
N GLY A 221 17.40 -17.04 -4.82
CA GLY A 221 16.04 -17.49 -4.57
C GLY A 221 15.63 -17.44 -3.10
N ILE A 222 14.41 -17.88 -2.84
CA ILE A 222 13.79 -17.88 -1.50
C ILE A 222 13.42 -19.32 -1.15
N ASP A 223 13.63 -19.70 0.10
CA ASP A 223 13.20 -21.00 0.60
C ASP A 223 11.67 -21.13 0.61
N ALA A 224 11.13 -22.29 0.27
CA ALA A 224 9.69 -22.53 0.20
C ALA A 224 8.98 -22.25 1.55
N ALA A 225 9.63 -22.49 2.67
CA ALA A 225 9.09 -22.20 4.00
C ALA A 225 8.93 -20.70 4.28
N ASP A 226 9.74 -19.84 3.62
CA ASP A 226 9.71 -18.39 3.79
C ASP A 226 8.72 -17.72 2.83
N LEU A 227 8.36 -18.34 1.69
CA LEU A 227 7.53 -17.74 0.63
C LEU A 227 6.17 -17.21 1.13
N ALA A 228 5.51 -17.93 2.03
CA ALA A 228 4.21 -17.52 2.57
C ALA A 228 4.29 -16.24 3.40
N ARG A 229 5.47 -15.88 3.90
CA ARG A 229 5.70 -14.81 4.86
C ARG A 229 6.51 -13.63 4.32
N VAL A 230 6.96 -13.66 3.06
CA VAL A 230 7.83 -12.61 2.49
C VAL A 230 7.21 -11.22 2.50
N PHE A 231 5.88 -11.14 2.56
CA PHE A 231 5.12 -9.90 2.67
C PHE A 231 4.73 -9.52 4.10
N ASP A 232 5.11 -10.32 5.12
CA ASP A 232 4.83 -9.99 6.52
C ASP A 232 5.71 -8.84 6.98
N LYS A 233 5.15 -7.95 7.82
CA LYS A 233 5.88 -6.81 8.37
C LYS A 233 7.07 -7.27 9.22
N GLY A 234 8.27 -6.81 8.86
CA GLY A 234 9.50 -7.11 9.59
C GLY A 234 10.07 -8.52 9.33
N PHE A 235 9.48 -9.29 8.41
CA PHE A 235 10.00 -10.61 8.07
C PHE A 235 11.23 -10.51 7.16
N THR A 236 12.30 -11.23 7.52
CA THR A 236 13.58 -11.21 6.77
C THR A 236 14.02 -12.58 6.28
N GLY A 237 13.40 -13.67 6.72
CA GLY A 237 13.71 -15.04 6.32
C GLY A 237 15.17 -15.49 6.60
N GLU A 238 15.55 -16.64 6.08
CA GLU A 238 16.93 -17.16 6.17
C GLU A 238 17.93 -16.23 5.46
N ASN A 239 17.56 -15.75 4.27
CA ASN A 239 18.41 -14.86 3.49
C ASN A 239 18.68 -13.53 4.21
N GLY A 240 17.69 -12.95 4.85
CA GLY A 240 17.85 -11.69 5.57
C GLY A 240 18.74 -11.77 6.83
N ARG A 241 18.89 -12.95 7.42
CA ARG A 241 19.82 -13.20 8.53
C ARG A 241 21.28 -13.29 8.05
N ARG A 242 21.50 -13.78 6.83
CA ARG A 242 22.84 -13.87 6.20
C ARG A 242 23.34 -12.53 5.66
N PHE A 243 22.41 -11.70 5.18
CA PHE A 243 22.74 -10.38 4.63
C PHE A 243 22.38 -9.29 5.64
N PRO A 244 23.32 -8.68 6.35
CA PRO A 244 23.04 -7.63 7.33
C PRO A 244 22.34 -6.44 6.68
N LYS A 245 21.45 -5.77 7.44
CA LYS A 245 20.65 -4.58 7.03
C LYS A 245 19.35 -4.89 6.25
N SER A 246 18.70 -6.04 6.49
CA SER A 246 17.32 -6.28 6.04
C SER A 246 16.33 -5.77 7.08
N THR A 247 15.48 -4.81 6.74
CA THR A 247 14.44 -4.29 7.65
C THR A 247 13.16 -5.13 7.64
N GLY A 248 12.97 -5.97 6.60
CA GLY A 248 11.72 -6.70 6.39
C GLY A 248 10.50 -5.81 6.09
N ILE A 249 10.72 -4.53 5.77
CA ILE A 249 9.64 -3.56 5.51
C ILE A 249 9.38 -3.40 4.02
N GLY A 250 10.40 -3.58 3.15
CA GLY A 250 10.31 -3.28 1.72
C GLY A 250 9.19 -4.03 1.00
N LEU A 251 9.17 -5.38 1.02
CA LEU A 251 8.13 -6.18 0.37
C LEU A 251 6.75 -6.03 1.04
N TYR A 252 6.71 -5.91 2.37
CA TYR A 252 5.48 -5.58 3.08
C TYR A 252 4.85 -4.29 2.54
N LEU A 253 5.67 -3.24 2.37
CA LEU A 253 5.21 -1.96 1.86
C LEU A 253 4.80 -2.05 0.37
N CYS A 254 5.53 -2.82 -0.45
CA CYS A 254 5.11 -3.10 -1.82
C CYS A 254 3.70 -3.70 -1.88
N LYS A 255 3.42 -4.73 -1.08
CA LYS A 255 2.08 -5.35 -1.03
C LYS A 255 1.02 -4.35 -0.59
N ARG A 256 1.29 -3.54 0.42
CA ARG A 256 0.37 -2.54 0.93
C ARG A 256 0.06 -1.44 -0.09
N LEU A 257 1.09 -0.94 -0.79
CA LEU A 257 0.91 0.06 -1.85
C LEU A 257 0.15 -0.51 -3.06
N CYS A 258 0.50 -1.73 -3.51
CA CYS A 258 -0.23 -2.40 -4.57
C CYS A 258 -1.73 -2.53 -4.22
N SER A 259 -2.05 -3.05 -3.04
CA SER A 259 -3.45 -3.20 -2.60
C SER A 259 -4.21 -1.86 -2.61
N LYS A 260 -3.57 -0.75 -2.21
CA LYS A 260 -4.19 0.58 -2.23
C LYS A 260 -4.40 1.16 -3.63
N MET A 261 -3.58 0.75 -4.58
CA MET A 261 -3.72 1.10 -6.00
C MET A 261 -4.63 0.13 -6.76
N ASN A 262 -5.35 -0.76 -6.06
CA ASN A 262 -6.11 -1.87 -6.65
C ASN A 262 -5.26 -2.78 -7.57
N MET A 263 -3.97 -2.85 -7.30
CA MET A 263 -3.01 -3.74 -7.92
C MET A 263 -2.77 -4.95 -7.03
N ASP A 264 -2.36 -6.08 -7.63
CA ASP A 264 -1.88 -7.22 -6.88
C ASP A 264 -0.38 -7.45 -7.08
N ILE A 265 0.23 -8.08 -6.08
CA ILE A 265 1.62 -8.50 -6.10
C ILE A 265 1.73 -9.96 -5.65
N ALA A 266 2.40 -10.76 -6.46
CA ALA A 266 2.71 -12.16 -6.15
C ALA A 266 4.19 -12.43 -6.31
N ILE A 267 4.68 -13.49 -5.65
CA ILE A 267 6.08 -13.90 -5.71
C ILE A 267 6.16 -15.41 -5.97
N LYS A 268 7.05 -15.79 -6.89
CA LYS A 268 7.42 -17.17 -7.16
C LYS A 268 8.94 -17.28 -7.07
N SER A 269 9.44 -18.22 -6.32
CA SER A 269 10.88 -18.39 -6.15
C SER A 269 11.23 -19.85 -5.85
N GLN A 270 12.42 -20.23 -6.24
CA GLN A 270 13.04 -21.50 -5.88
C GLN A 270 14.48 -21.24 -5.48
N LYS A 271 14.91 -21.80 -4.37
CA LYS A 271 16.28 -21.68 -3.86
C LYS A 271 17.30 -22.10 -4.93
N GLY A 272 18.25 -21.21 -5.23
CA GLY A 272 19.28 -21.39 -6.25
C GLY A 272 18.86 -21.11 -7.69
N GLN A 273 17.58 -20.82 -7.97
CA GLN A 273 17.08 -20.56 -9.34
C GLN A 273 16.62 -19.11 -9.56
N GLY A 274 16.57 -18.30 -8.49
CA GLY A 274 16.14 -16.91 -8.57
C GLY A 274 14.70 -16.68 -8.10
N THR A 275 14.24 -15.44 -8.32
CA THR A 275 12.92 -14.99 -7.88
C THR A 275 12.18 -14.28 -9.01
N THR A 276 10.90 -14.51 -9.13
CA THR A 276 10.00 -13.78 -10.01
C THR A 276 8.95 -13.09 -9.17
N VAL A 277 8.90 -11.77 -9.24
CA VAL A 277 7.82 -10.97 -8.68
C VAL A 277 6.88 -10.57 -9.80
N VAL A 278 5.59 -10.76 -9.59
CA VAL A 278 4.53 -10.47 -10.56
C VAL A 278 3.69 -9.33 -10.00
N LEU A 279 3.59 -8.24 -10.74
CA LEU A 279 2.70 -7.12 -10.46
C LEU A 279 1.53 -7.17 -11.44
N TYR A 280 0.31 -7.16 -10.92
CA TYR A 280 -0.92 -7.12 -11.70
C TYR A 280 -1.49 -5.71 -11.73
N PHE A 281 -1.70 -5.19 -12.94
CA PHE A 281 -2.32 -3.88 -13.22
C PHE A 281 -3.71 -4.12 -13.81
N PRO A 282 -4.79 -3.71 -13.14
CA PRO A 282 -6.15 -3.87 -13.68
C PRO A 282 -6.37 -2.99 -14.91
N THR A 283 -7.27 -3.42 -15.81
CA THR A 283 -7.64 -2.62 -16.99
C THR A 283 -8.45 -1.38 -16.62
N GLU A 284 -8.43 -0.37 -17.48
CA GLU A 284 -9.10 0.93 -17.28
C GLU A 284 -10.62 0.82 -17.04
N SER A 285 -11.28 -0.24 -17.53
CA SER A 285 -12.71 -0.49 -17.31
C SER A 285 -13.02 -0.76 -15.82
N LEU A 286 -12.16 -1.51 -15.13
CA LEU A 286 -12.30 -1.78 -13.70
C LEU A 286 -11.99 -0.53 -12.86
N LEU A 287 -11.04 0.31 -13.28
CA LEU A 287 -10.74 1.57 -12.61
C LEU A 287 -11.89 2.59 -12.75
N LYS A 288 -12.58 2.66 -13.90
CA LYS A 288 -13.77 3.51 -14.07
C LYS A 288 -14.91 3.09 -13.16
N ASP A 289 -15.17 1.80 -13.01
CA ASP A 289 -16.19 1.29 -12.10
C ASP A 289 -15.86 1.56 -10.62
N LEU A 290 -14.59 1.56 -10.25
CA LEU A 290 -14.12 1.91 -8.90
C LEU A 290 -14.20 3.42 -8.64
N LEU A 291 -13.84 4.26 -9.62
CA LEU A 291 -13.93 5.73 -9.53
C LEU A 291 -15.38 6.23 -9.46
N ILE A 292 -16.33 5.51 -10.06
CA ILE A 292 -17.77 5.83 -9.98
C ILE A 292 -18.32 5.53 -8.57
N LYS A 293 -17.80 4.51 -7.88
CA LYS A 293 -18.18 4.18 -6.50
C LYS A 293 -17.60 5.13 -5.42
N VAL A 294 -16.62 5.96 -5.77
CA VAL A 294 -15.93 6.90 -4.85
C VAL A 294 -16.43 8.35 -5.02
N LYS A 295 -17.39 8.62 -5.90
CA LYS A 295 -18.06 9.94 -5.89
C LYS A 295 -19.10 9.99 -4.79
N PRO A 296 -19.01 11.02 -3.89
CA PRO A 296 -19.91 11.21 -2.78
C PRO A 296 -21.36 11.43 -3.21
#